data_3539d3a564e3437372358a5d21c8784f
#
_entry.id   3539d3a564e3437372358a5d21c8784f
#
_cell.length_a   1.000
_cell.length_b   1.000
_cell.length_c   1.000
_cell.angle_alpha   90.00
_cell.angle_beta   90.00
_cell.angle_gamma   90.00
#
_symmetry.space_group_name_H-M   'P 1'
#
loop_
_entity.id
_entity.type
_entity.pdbx_description
1 polymer ?
#
loop_
_entity_poly.entity_id
_entity_poly.type
_entity_poly.pdbx_seq_one_letter_code
_entity_poly.pdbx_strand_id
1 'polypeptide(L)'
;METIHDFYRRFSLTRDSDYSVPSTSFGHFNVFQRDACSFLTPYSRRDYYKISLVLGTGELHYANRWIRVDRPALLFSNPMVPYAWEINSPEQAGWFCLFTEEFVNQESRQSFLKDSPLFKVDGDPLYFLNDQQVEEISFIFKKMMNEINSDYIHKYNVLRNYLHLIVHEAMKMQPTQQFEKHSNASVRICHLFF
;
A
#
# COMPACT_ATOMS: atom_id res chain seq x y z
N MET A 1 -17.89 -1.16 3.23
CA MET A 1 -16.47 -1.13 3.66
C MET A 1 -16.01 -2.57 3.74
N GLU A 2 -14.90 -2.91 3.08
CA GLU A 2 -14.29 -4.24 3.15
C GLU A 2 -13.39 -4.30 4.38
N THR A 3 -13.61 -5.28 5.25
CA THR A 3 -12.75 -5.52 6.40
C THR A 3 -11.57 -6.41 6.02
N ILE A 4 -10.55 -6.43 6.89
CA ILE A 4 -9.40 -7.34 6.70
C ILE A 4 -9.85 -8.81 6.69
N HIS A 5 -10.89 -9.15 7.48
CA HIS A 5 -11.50 -10.48 7.48
C HIS A 5 -12.21 -10.79 6.14
N ASP A 6 -12.90 -9.80 5.56
CA ASP A 6 -13.55 -9.99 4.25
C ASP A 6 -12.50 -10.18 3.14
N PHE A 7 -11.37 -9.45 3.23
CA PHE A 7 -10.25 -9.65 2.32
C PHE A 7 -9.73 -11.10 2.38
N TYR A 8 -9.44 -11.62 3.58
CA TYR A 8 -8.94 -12.98 3.73
C TYR A 8 -9.94 -14.03 3.25
N ARG A 9 -11.23 -13.88 3.58
CA ARG A 9 -12.29 -14.77 3.08
C ARG A 9 -12.33 -14.81 1.56
N ARG A 10 -12.30 -13.67 0.90
CA ARG A 10 -12.28 -13.57 -0.56
C ARG A 10 -10.98 -14.14 -1.14
N PHE A 11 -9.86 -13.89 -0.51
CA PHE A 11 -8.54 -14.35 -0.94
C PHE A 11 -8.42 -15.88 -0.83
N SER A 12 -8.94 -16.49 0.24
CA SER A 12 -9.00 -17.95 0.41
C SER A 12 -9.86 -18.62 -0.67
N LEU A 13 -11.03 -18.06 -0.97
CA LEU A 13 -11.93 -18.61 -1.99
C LEU A 13 -11.31 -18.63 -3.39
N THR A 14 -10.44 -17.69 -3.70
CA THR A 14 -9.82 -17.59 -5.04
C THR A 14 -8.56 -18.45 -5.18
N ARG A 15 -7.98 -18.94 -4.09
CA ARG A 15 -6.71 -19.71 -4.10
C ARG A 15 -6.85 -21.14 -3.60
N ASP A 16 -8.05 -21.57 -3.27
CA ASP A 16 -8.32 -22.89 -2.68
C ASP A 16 -7.36 -23.22 -1.52
N SER A 17 -7.10 -22.23 -0.69
CA SER A 17 -6.20 -22.31 0.45
C SER A 17 -6.78 -21.59 1.65
N ASP A 18 -6.59 -22.18 2.83
CA ASP A 18 -7.14 -21.64 4.08
C ASP A 18 -6.20 -20.54 4.63
N TYR A 19 -6.48 -19.30 4.26
CA TYR A 19 -5.79 -18.14 4.81
C TYR A 19 -6.56 -17.62 6.03
N SER A 20 -6.01 -17.81 7.21
CA SER A 20 -6.53 -17.18 8.43
C SER A 20 -5.89 -15.82 8.66
N VAL A 21 -6.64 -14.91 9.28
CA VAL A 21 -6.10 -13.63 9.73
C VAL A 21 -5.10 -13.90 10.86
N PRO A 22 -3.80 -13.56 10.72
CA PRO A 22 -2.85 -13.73 11.80
C PRO A 22 -3.29 -12.92 13.02
N SER A 23 -3.49 -13.58 14.16
CA SER A 23 -3.82 -12.91 15.41
C SER A 23 -2.53 -12.39 16.03
N THR A 24 -2.35 -11.07 16.06
CA THR A 24 -1.25 -10.42 16.77
C THR A 24 -1.81 -9.41 17.75
N SER A 25 -1.16 -9.27 18.92
CA SER A 25 -1.53 -8.30 19.96
C SER A 25 -1.23 -6.84 19.57
N PHE A 26 -0.62 -6.61 18.41
CA PHE A 26 -0.08 -5.30 18.00
C PHE A 26 -0.50 -4.91 16.58
N GLY A 27 -1.72 -5.22 16.21
CA GLY A 27 -2.23 -4.89 14.89
C GLY A 27 -1.92 -5.97 13.85
N HIS A 28 -2.21 -5.67 12.60
CA HIS A 28 -2.11 -6.63 11.50
C HIS A 28 -1.05 -6.22 10.50
N PHE A 29 -0.29 -7.21 10.02
CA PHE A 29 0.59 -7.12 8.85
C PHE A 29 0.62 -8.46 8.12
N ASN A 30 0.51 -8.40 6.81
CA ASN A 30 0.84 -9.53 5.94
C ASN A 30 1.30 -9.06 4.56
N VAL A 31 2.01 -9.93 3.85
CA VAL A 31 2.57 -9.67 2.52
C VAL A 31 2.24 -10.82 1.58
N PHE A 32 1.94 -10.48 0.33
CA PHE A 32 1.48 -11.42 -0.69
C PHE A 32 2.18 -11.15 -2.02
N GLN A 33 2.44 -12.22 -2.75
CA GLN A 33 2.80 -12.10 -4.16
C GLN A 33 1.52 -11.97 -4.99
N ARG A 34 1.54 -11.05 -5.95
CA ARG A 34 0.52 -10.98 -7.00
C ARG A 34 0.83 -12.05 -8.03
N ASP A 35 -0.16 -12.81 -8.39
CA ASP A 35 -0.13 -13.74 -9.50
C ASP A 35 -1.25 -13.40 -10.49
N ALA A 36 -1.35 -14.17 -11.56
CA ALA A 36 -2.34 -14.02 -12.62
C ALA A 36 -3.80 -14.20 -12.14
N CYS A 37 -4.04 -14.51 -10.88
CA CYS A 37 -5.39 -14.55 -10.31
C CYS A 37 -5.98 -13.16 -10.31
N SER A 38 -6.88 -12.93 -11.24
CA SER A 38 -7.63 -11.71 -11.46
C SER A 38 -8.51 -11.37 -10.26
N PHE A 39 -7.97 -10.61 -9.33
CA PHE A 39 -8.80 -10.02 -8.29
C PHE A 39 -9.44 -8.75 -8.81
N LEU A 40 -10.69 -8.85 -9.21
CA LEU A 40 -11.54 -7.67 -9.23
C LEU A 40 -11.56 -7.11 -7.80
N THR A 41 -11.01 -5.92 -7.64
CA THR A 41 -11.06 -5.22 -6.38
C THR A 41 -12.27 -4.28 -6.43
N PRO A 42 -13.40 -4.63 -5.78
CA PRO A 42 -14.60 -3.83 -5.86
C PRO A 42 -14.37 -2.44 -5.27
N TYR A 43 -15.05 -1.45 -5.84
CA TYR A 43 -14.96 -0.07 -5.35
C TYR A 43 -15.54 0.04 -3.94
N SER A 44 -14.66 0.15 -2.95
CA SER A 44 -15.04 0.28 -1.54
C SER A 44 -13.92 0.89 -0.71
N ARG A 45 -14.28 1.38 0.48
CA ARG A 45 -13.30 1.66 1.55
C ARG A 45 -12.86 0.36 2.20
N ARG A 46 -11.69 0.38 2.84
CA ARG A 46 -11.14 -0.72 3.63
C ARG A 46 -10.81 -0.26 5.05
N ASP A 47 -10.68 -1.18 5.97
CA ASP A 47 -10.24 -0.89 7.35
C ASP A 47 -8.73 -1.05 7.54
N TYR A 48 -7.98 -1.19 6.43
CA TYR A 48 -6.53 -1.41 6.41
C TYR A 48 -5.83 -0.54 5.36
N TYR A 49 -4.56 -0.28 5.59
CA TYR A 49 -3.64 0.29 4.59
C TYR A 49 -3.11 -0.80 3.66
N LYS A 50 -2.77 -0.41 2.45
CA LYS A 50 -2.17 -1.31 1.48
C LYS A 50 -1.09 -0.59 0.67
N ILE A 51 0.06 -1.25 0.48
CA ILE A 51 1.08 -0.86 -0.50
C ILE A 51 1.18 -1.97 -1.52
N SER A 52 1.12 -1.63 -2.81
CA SER A 52 1.19 -2.60 -3.90
C SER A 52 2.25 -2.20 -4.92
N LEU A 53 3.19 -3.11 -5.21
CA LEU A 53 4.00 -3.05 -6.42
C LEU A 53 3.24 -3.76 -7.54
N VAL A 54 2.85 -3.01 -8.57
CA VAL A 54 2.09 -3.49 -9.71
C VAL A 54 3.03 -3.61 -10.90
N LEU A 55 3.20 -4.84 -11.41
CA LEU A 55 4.00 -5.18 -12.60
C LEU A 55 3.09 -5.68 -13.73
N GLY A 56 1.96 -5.03 -13.91
CA GLY A 56 0.97 -5.31 -14.94
C GLY A 56 0.27 -4.02 -15.34
N THR A 57 -0.70 -4.11 -16.24
CA THR A 57 -1.48 -2.95 -16.67
C THR A 57 -2.90 -3.01 -16.16
N GLY A 58 -3.50 -1.85 -15.92
CA GLY A 58 -4.86 -1.75 -15.42
C GLY A 58 -5.32 -0.30 -15.26
N GLU A 59 -6.46 -0.13 -14.63
CA GLU A 59 -7.01 1.16 -14.26
C GLU A 59 -7.32 1.19 -12.76
N LEU A 60 -6.83 2.24 -12.12
CA LEU A 60 -7.12 2.52 -10.74
C LEU A 60 -8.25 3.55 -10.66
N HIS A 61 -9.39 3.14 -10.13
CA HIS A 61 -10.42 4.08 -9.71
C HIS A 61 -10.16 4.46 -8.24
N TYR A 62 -9.67 5.67 -8.00
CA TYR A 62 -9.30 6.17 -6.67
C TYR A 62 -10.07 7.45 -6.35
N ALA A 63 -10.91 7.41 -5.31
CA ALA A 63 -11.91 8.43 -5.06
C ALA A 63 -12.75 8.71 -6.34
N ASN A 64 -12.68 9.92 -6.88
CA ASN A 64 -13.42 10.33 -8.08
C ASN A 64 -12.53 10.39 -9.35
N ARG A 65 -11.35 9.76 -9.31
CA ARG A 65 -10.37 9.79 -10.41
C ARG A 65 -10.14 8.41 -10.99
N TRP A 66 -10.04 8.31 -12.31
CA TRP A 66 -9.55 7.16 -13.03
C TRP A 66 -8.10 7.40 -13.42
N ILE A 67 -7.21 6.50 -13.06
CA ILE A 67 -5.78 6.59 -13.32
C ILE A 67 -5.35 5.35 -14.09
N ARG A 68 -4.91 5.55 -15.33
CA ARG A 68 -4.38 4.47 -16.16
C ARG A 68 -2.99 4.08 -15.68
N VAL A 69 -2.77 2.78 -15.52
CA VAL A 69 -1.49 2.19 -15.13
C VAL A 69 -1.01 1.32 -16.28
N ASP A 70 -0.06 1.82 -17.06
CA ASP A 70 0.47 1.20 -18.28
C ASP A 70 1.95 0.76 -18.15
N ARG A 71 2.53 0.93 -16.99
CA ARG A 71 3.93 0.58 -16.66
C ARG A 71 4.06 0.28 -15.16
N PRO A 72 5.20 -0.27 -14.71
CA PRO A 72 5.40 -0.59 -13.29
C PRO A 72 5.10 0.60 -12.37
N ALA A 73 4.35 0.33 -11.32
CA ALA A 73 3.92 1.37 -10.39
C ALA A 73 3.85 0.88 -8.93
N LEU A 74 4.12 1.80 -8.02
CA LEU A 74 3.89 1.62 -6.58
C LEU A 74 2.62 2.37 -6.18
N LEU A 75 1.68 1.66 -5.56
CA LEU A 75 0.37 2.15 -5.18
C LEU A 75 0.22 2.18 -3.67
N PHE A 76 -0.25 3.31 -3.14
CA PHE A 76 -0.55 3.51 -1.72
C PHE A 76 -2.05 3.69 -1.51
N SER A 77 -2.65 2.86 -0.66
CA SER A 77 -4.08 2.93 -0.35
C SER A 77 -4.30 3.25 1.12
N ASN A 78 -5.15 4.25 1.35
CA ASN A 78 -5.56 4.74 2.66
C ASN A 78 -6.99 4.23 2.97
N PRO A 79 -7.29 3.80 4.20
CA PRO A 79 -8.62 3.36 4.61
C PRO A 79 -9.74 4.39 4.36
N MET A 80 -9.42 5.68 4.40
CA MET A 80 -10.40 6.76 4.22
C MET A 80 -10.85 6.94 2.78
N VAL A 81 -10.10 6.43 1.79
CA VAL A 81 -10.37 6.64 0.37
C VAL A 81 -10.86 5.36 -0.28
N PRO A 82 -12.06 5.36 -0.89
CA PRO A 82 -12.52 4.20 -1.64
C PRO A 82 -11.73 4.06 -2.95
N TYR A 83 -11.41 2.82 -3.32
CA TYR A 83 -10.76 2.54 -4.59
C TYR A 83 -11.20 1.20 -5.16
N ALA A 84 -11.04 1.06 -6.50
CA ALA A 84 -11.14 -0.19 -7.23
C ALA A 84 -9.92 -0.38 -8.12
N TRP A 85 -9.64 -1.61 -8.50
CA TRP A 85 -8.63 -1.94 -9.51
C TRP A 85 -9.27 -2.78 -10.60
N GLU A 86 -9.16 -2.32 -11.83
CA GLU A 86 -9.58 -3.02 -13.03
C GLU A 86 -8.37 -3.50 -13.82
N ILE A 87 -8.39 -4.74 -14.25
CA ILE A 87 -7.28 -5.41 -14.93
C ILE A 87 -7.46 -5.24 -16.44
N ASN A 88 -6.42 -4.73 -17.11
CA ASN A 88 -6.40 -4.57 -18.58
C ASN A 88 -5.45 -5.57 -19.28
N SER A 89 -4.65 -6.31 -18.52
CA SER A 89 -3.78 -7.37 -19.07
C SER A 89 -3.94 -8.66 -18.28
N PRO A 90 -3.86 -9.84 -18.92
CA PRO A 90 -3.92 -11.12 -18.23
C PRO A 90 -2.74 -11.34 -17.28
N GLU A 91 -1.62 -10.68 -17.54
CA GLU A 91 -0.40 -10.80 -16.75
C GLU A 91 -0.42 -9.76 -15.62
N GLN A 92 -0.65 -10.25 -14.42
CA GLN A 92 -0.59 -9.45 -13.20
C GLN A 92 0.50 -10.02 -12.30
N ALA A 93 1.57 -9.25 -12.09
CA ALA A 93 2.68 -9.65 -11.24
C ALA A 93 3.00 -8.56 -10.21
N GLY A 94 3.93 -8.86 -9.31
CA GLY A 94 4.38 -7.95 -8.26
C GLY A 94 4.06 -8.46 -6.87
N TRP A 95 3.91 -7.55 -5.93
CA TRP A 95 3.65 -7.84 -4.51
C TRP A 95 2.71 -6.80 -3.91
N PHE A 96 2.12 -7.15 -2.77
CA PHE A 96 1.45 -6.17 -1.93
C PHE A 96 1.53 -6.57 -0.46
N CYS A 97 1.47 -5.59 0.43
CA CYS A 97 1.29 -5.81 1.86
C CYS A 97 0.05 -5.08 2.36
N LEU A 98 -0.60 -5.70 3.37
CA LEU A 98 -1.71 -5.15 4.13
C LEU A 98 -1.26 -4.92 5.55
N PHE A 99 -1.65 -3.77 6.13
CA PHE A 99 -1.31 -3.47 7.52
C PHE A 99 -2.30 -2.50 8.14
N THR A 100 -2.36 -2.52 9.47
CA THR A 100 -3.17 -1.57 10.24
C THR A 100 -2.31 -0.47 10.85
N GLU A 101 -2.94 0.61 11.29
CA GLU A 101 -2.24 1.73 11.94
C GLU A 101 -1.54 1.28 13.22
N GLU A 102 -2.16 0.38 13.98
CA GLU A 102 -1.61 -0.17 15.23
C GLU A 102 -0.30 -0.93 15.00
N PHE A 103 -0.19 -1.65 13.86
CA PHE A 103 1.05 -2.35 13.52
C PHE A 103 2.22 -1.39 13.33
N VAL A 104 1.99 -0.24 12.72
CA VAL A 104 3.05 0.72 12.39
C VAL A 104 3.44 1.58 13.59
N ASN A 105 2.46 2.00 14.41
CA ASN A 105 2.65 3.02 15.44
C ASN A 105 3.10 2.48 16.80
N GLN A 106 3.47 1.20 16.94
CA GLN A 106 3.76 0.58 18.23
C GLN A 106 4.81 1.29 19.10
N GLU A 107 5.78 1.96 18.49
CA GLU A 107 6.91 2.59 19.21
C GLU A 107 6.97 4.10 19.04
N SER A 108 6.13 4.69 18.20
CA SER A 108 6.19 6.11 17.86
C SER A 108 5.02 6.90 18.44
N ARG A 109 5.33 7.99 19.14
CA ARG A 109 4.33 9.01 19.53
C ARG A 109 3.81 9.83 18.34
N GLN A 110 4.48 9.76 17.19
CA GLN A 110 4.07 10.41 15.94
C GLN A 110 3.49 9.36 14.99
N SER A 111 2.35 9.67 14.38
CA SER A 111 1.72 8.80 13.40
C SER A 111 2.46 8.90 12.07
N PHE A 112 3.43 8.00 11.86
CA PHE A 112 4.18 7.88 10.62
C PHE A 112 3.29 7.90 9.36
N LEU A 113 2.12 7.28 9.44
CA LEU A 113 1.19 7.21 8.31
C LEU A 113 0.47 8.55 8.07
N LYS A 114 0.06 9.26 9.13
CA LYS A 114 -0.67 10.53 9.02
C LYS A 114 0.23 11.66 8.51
N ASP A 115 1.51 11.59 8.87
CA ASP A 115 2.49 12.60 8.47
C ASP A 115 3.05 12.34 7.06
N SER A 116 2.94 11.09 6.57
CA SER A 116 3.43 10.73 5.24
C SER A 116 2.52 11.29 4.14
N PRO A 117 3.07 12.01 3.15
CA PRO A 117 2.30 12.53 2.01
C PRO A 117 1.70 11.42 1.15
N LEU A 118 2.26 10.19 1.20
CA LEU A 118 1.83 9.03 0.42
C LEU A 118 0.44 8.50 0.83
N PHE A 119 0.03 8.75 2.08
CA PHE A 119 -1.26 8.29 2.61
C PHE A 119 -2.25 9.43 2.83
N LYS A 120 -1.98 10.63 2.33
CA LYS A 120 -2.94 11.74 2.41
C LYS A 120 -4.15 11.46 1.53
N VAL A 121 -5.33 11.86 2.03
CA VAL A 121 -6.62 11.69 1.32
C VAL A 121 -6.60 12.38 -0.05
N ASP A 122 -6.00 13.56 -0.12
CA ASP A 122 -5.89 14.38 -1.34
C ASP A 122 -4.58 14.16 -2.11
N GLY A 123 -3.76 13.19 -1.66
CA GLY A 123 -2.47 12.88 -2.28
C GLY A 123 -2.60 12.09 -3.59
N ASP A 124 -1.46 11.91 -4.25
CA ASP A 124 -1.37 11.00 -5.37
C ASP A 124 -1.07 9.58 -4.88
N PRO A 125 -1.98 8.62 -5.14
CA PRO A 125 -1.83 7.27 -4.62
C PRO A 125 -0.84 6.41 -5.41
N LEU A 126 -0.31 6.91 -6.54
CA LEU A 126 0.42 6.10 -7.52
C LEU A 126 1.71 6.76 -7.95
N TYR A 127 2.81 5.99 -7.98
CA TYR A 127 4.15 6.40 -8.39
C TYR A 127 4.67 5.43 -9.44
N PHE A 128 4.95 5.92 -10.65
CA PHE A 128 5.55 5.12 -11.71
C PHE A 128 7.03 4.89 -11.43
N LEU A 129 7.49 3.67 -11.67
CA LEU A 129 8.84 3.23 -11.37
C LEU A 129 9.66 3.02 -12.66
N ASN A 130 10.95 3.33 -12.59
CA ASN A 130 11.93 2.85 -13.55
C ASN A 130 12.43 1.44 -13.17
N ASP A 131 13.22 0.80 -14.05
CA ASP A 131 13.66 -0.58 -13.87
C ASP A 131 14.48 -0.77 -12.59
N GLN A 132 15.38 0.15 -12.26
CA GLN A 132 16.17 0.11 -11.02
C GLN A 132 15.26 0.17 -9.78
N GLN A 133 14.28 1.07 -9.77
CA GLN A 133 13.34 1.20 -8.66
C GLN A 133 12.47 -0.05 -8.52
N VAL A 134 12.07 -0.68 -9.64
CA VAL A 134 11.36 -1.95 -9.64
C VAL A 134 12.20 -3.04 -8.96
N GLU A 135 13.48 -3.15 -9.28
CA GLU A 135 14.37 -4.12 -8.66
C GLU A 135 14.53 -3.89 -7.16
N GLU A 136 14.78 -2.65 -6.74
CA GLU A 136 14.95 -2.27 -5.34
C GLU A 136 13.68 -2.56 -4.50
N ILE A 137 12.51 -2.14 -4.96
CA ILE A 137 11.25 -2.37 -4.27
C ILE A 137 10.87 -3.86 -4.26
N SER A 138 11.10 -4.56 -5.38
CA SER A 138 10.91 -6.02 -5.45
C SER A 138 11.77 -6.77 -4.45
N PHE A 139 13.03 -6.34 -4.28
CA PHE A 139 13.93 -6.93 -3.30
C PHE A 139 13.41 -6.77 -1.86
N ILE A 140 12.90 -5.58 -1.52
CA ILE A 140 12.32 -5.34 -0.18
C ILE A 140 11.10 -6.25 0.05
N PHE A 141 10.19 -6.36 -0.92
CA PHE A 141 9.03 -7.26 -0.81
C PHE A 141 9.42 -8.73 -0.66
N LYS A 142 10.45 -9.19 -1.40
CA LYS A 142 11.00 -10.55 -1.24
C LYS A 142 11.55 -10.77 0.17
N LYS A 143 12.24 -9.78 0.72
CA LYS A 143 12.72 -9.82 2.11
C LYS A 143 11.56 -9.89 3.10
N MET A 144 10.50 -9.10 2.92
CA MET A 144 9.30 -9.19 3.76
C MET A 144 8.65 -10.58 3.67
N MET A 145 8.56 -11.16 2.47
CA MET A 145 7.97 -12.48 2.26
C MET A 145 8.78 -13.57 2.97
N ASN A 146 10.10 -13.50 2.93
CA ASN A 146 10.96 -14.44 3.66
C ASN A 146 10.83 -14.24 5.18
N GLU A 147 10.79 -13.01 5.64
CA GLU A 147 10.73 -12.69 7.05
C GLU A 147 9.41 -13.09 7.70
N ILE A 148 8.26 -12.86 7.04
CA ILE A 148 6.95 -13.23 7.59
C ILE A 148 6.86 -14.74 7.89
N ASN A 149 7.53 -15.55 7.07
CA ASN A 149 7.58 -17.02 7.17
C ASN A 149 8.72 -17.52 8.06
N SER A 150 9.54 -16.65 8.65
CA SER A 150 10.64 -17.03 9.52
C SER A 150 10.15 -17.34 10.96
N ASP A 151 10.96 -18.09 11.69
CA ASP A 151 10.74 -18.35 13.13
C ASP A 151 11.40 -17.30 14.03
N TYR A 152 11.93 -16.21 13.44
CA TYR A 152 12.60 -15.16 14.21
C TYR A 152 11.63 -14.43 15.14
N ILE A 153 11.95 -14.39 16.43
CA ILE A 153 11.06 -13.85 17.47
C ILE A 153 10.74 -12.36 17.29
N HIS A 154 11.64 -11.60 16.64
CA HIS A 154 11.46 -10.17 16.37
C HIS A 154 11.09 -9.87 14.90
N LYS A 155 10.60 -10.85 14.15
CA LYS A 155 10.26 -10.69 12.74
C LYS A 155 9.33 -9.51 12.45
N TYR A 156 8.40 -9.21 13.32
CA TYR A 156 7.49 -8.07 13.12
C TYR A 156 8.19 -6.72 13.26
N ASN A 157 9.27 -6.62 14.06
CA ASN A 157 10.09 -5.41 14.09
C ASN A 157 10.85 -5.23 12.78
N VAL A 158 11.41 -6.31 12.23
CA VAL A 158 12.07 -6.31 10.92
C VAL A 158 11.08 -5.93 9.81
N LEU A 159 9.87 -6.48 9.83
CA LEU A 159 8.82 -6.16 8.85
C LEU A 159 8.41 -4.69 8.90
N ARG A 160 8.30 -4.06 10.10
CA ARG A 160 8.08 -2.62 10.22
C ARG A 160 9.21 -1.80 9.59
N ASN A 161 10.46 -2.20 9.82
CA ASN A 161 11.60 -1.52 9.22
C ASN A 161 11.57 -1.59 7.69
N TYR A 162 11.22 -2.74 7.09
CA TYR A 162 11.03 -2.86 5.65
C TYR A 162 9.86 -2.01 5.14
N LEU A 163 8.76 -1.95 5.90
CA LEU A 163 7.62 -1.09 5.54
C LEU A 163 8.03 0.39 5.53
N HIS A 164 8.75 0.85 6.55
CA HIS A 164 9.28 2.20 6.61
C HIS A 164 10.26 2.45 5.45
N LEU A 165 11.10 1.47 5.11
CA LEU A 165 12.04 1.59 4.00
C LEU A 165 11.32 1.80 2.66
N ILE A 166 10.27 1.01 2.35
CA ILE A 166 9.46 1.21 1.13
C ILE A 166 8.88 2.63 1.09
N VAL A 167 8.34 3.12 2.20
CA VAL A 167 7.76 4.46 2.27
C VAL A 167 8.82 5.53 2.02
N HIS A 168 10.02 5.40 2.62
CA HIS A 168 11.10 6.36 2.39
C HIS A 168 11.64 6.30 0.95
N GLU A 169 11.78 5.11 0.35
CA GLU A 169 12.17 4.99 -1.04
C GLU A 169 11.12 5.66 -1.97
N ALA A 170 9.84 5.43 -1.73
CA ALA A 170 8.79 6.10 -2.49
C ALA A 170 8.81 7.62 -2.32
N MET A 171 9.10 8.13 -1.12
CA MET A 171 9.22 9.57 -0.88
C MET A 171 10.39 10.20 -1.67
N LYS A 172 11.50 9.47 -1.84
CA LYS A 172 12.62 9.92 -2.68
C LYS A 172 12.28 9.99 -4.16
N MET A 173 11.32 9.19 -4.62
CA MET A 173 10.87 9.16 -6.02
C MET A 173 10.03 10.38 -6.40
N GLN A 174 9.54 11.15 -5.45
CA GLN A 174 8.72 12.32 -5.71
C GLN A 174 9.60 13.52 -6.09
N PRO A 175 9.23 14.27 -7.14
CA PRO A 175 9.81 15.58 -7.39
C PRO A 175 9.52 16.51 -6.20
N THR A 176 10.53 17.20 -5.71
CA THR A 176 10.43 18.16 -4.59
C THR A 176 9.30 19.19 -4.78
N GLN A 177 9.00 19.55 -6.03
CA GLN A 177 7.91 20.47 -6.38
C GLN A 177 6.50 19.95 -6.05
N GLN A 178 6.29 18.64 -5.94
CA GLN A 178 5.00 18.09 -5.51
C GLN A 178 4.81 18.20 -3.99
N PHE A 179 5.88 18.09 -3.21
CA PHE A 179 5.84 18.35 -1.77
C PHE A 179 5.49 19.79 -1.44
N GLU A 180 6.06 20.77 -2.16
CA GLU A 180 5.76 22.19 -1.97
C GLU A 180 4.30 22.55 -2.34
N LYS A 181 3.74 21.94 -3.40
CA LYS A 181 2.33 22.19 -3.76
C LYS A 181 1.36 21.73 -2.68
N HIS A 182 1.62 20.63 -1.99
CA HIS A 182 0.75 20.13 -0.92
C HIS A 182 0.86 20.97 0.35
N SER A 183 2.06 21.42 0.73
CA SER A 183 2.25 22.32 1.88
C SER A 183 1.63 23.71 1.63
N ASN A 184 1.77 24.26 0.43
CA ASN A 184 1.21 25.55 0.07
C ASN A 184 -0.33 25.56 -0.03
N ALA A 185 -0.97 24.43 -0.40
CA ALA A 185 -2.43 24.32 -0.38
C ALA A 185 -2.99 24.36 1.04
N SER A 186 -2.34 23.70 1.99
CA SER A 186 -2.73 23.74 3.41
C SER A 186 -2.53 25.13 4.02
N VAL A 187 -1.47 25.84 3.65
CA VAL A 187 -1.21 27.22 4.12
C VAL A 187 -2.17 28.22 3.50
N ARG A 188 -2.59 28.05 2.23
CA ARG A 188 -3.59 28.94 1.60
C ARG A 188 -4.97 28.87 2.25
N ILE A 189 -5.37 27.69 2.73
CA ILE A 189 -6.66 27.54 3.42
C ILE A 189 -6.63 28.29 4.76
N CYS A 190 -5.51 28.26 5.49
CA CYS A 190 -5.37 29.03 6.72
C CYS A 190 -5.42 30.56 6.52
N HIS A 191 -4.96 31.08 5.37
CA HIS A 191 -5.00 32.52 5.08
C HIS A 191 -6.35 33.04 4.57
N LEU A 192 -7.30 32.18 4.26
CA LEU A 192 -8.65 32.56 3.82
C LEU A 192 -9.66 32.69 4.98
N PHE A 193 -9.25 32.37 6.19
CA PHE A 193 -10.10 32.43 7.41
C PHE A 193 -9.59 33.38 8.49
N PHE A 194 -8.70 34.35 8.15
CA PHE A 194 -8.33 35.45 9.01
C PHE A 194 -8.49 36.79 8.28
#